data_e1a0ed7be20cf375c25b20fb803d3084
#
_entry.id   e1a0ed7be20cf375c25b20fb803d3084
#
_cell.length_a   1.000
_cell.length_b   1.000
_cell.length_c   1.000
_cell.angle_alpha   90.00
_cell.angle_beta   90.00
_cell.angle_gamma   90.00
#
_symmetry.space_group_name_H-M   'P 1'
#
loop_
_entity.id
_entity.type
_entity.pdbx_description
1 polymer ?
#
loop_
_entity_poly.entity_id
_entity_poly.type
_entity_poly.pdbx_seq_one_letter_code
_entity_poly.pdbx_strand_id
1 'polypeptide(L)'
;MSEKKKVLAIIGSTRANSSNLRLVKCIQHMTADVFEMNIFNEIDTLPHFNPDLDKENPPESIVNFRKLISEADGVLICTPEYVFTLPGSLKNALEWCVSTTIFSQKPVGLITASANGMMGHESLQLVMRTIEAKFAEDTTLLISGISGK
;
A
#
# COMPACT_ATOMS: atom_id res chain seq x y z
N MET A 1 20.01 -22.65 -0.19
CA MET A 1 19.61 -21.32 -0.63
C MET A 1 18.26 -20.97 -0.03
N SER A 2 18.18 -19.85 0.62
CA SER A 2 16.89 -19.36 1.14
C SER A 2 16.06 -18.79 0.00
N GLU A 3 14.78 -19.04 0.04
CA GLU A 3 13.85 -18.42 -0.89
C GLU A 3 13.79 -16.90 -0.63
N LYS A 4 13.58 -16.14 -1.69
CA LYS A 4 13.38 -14.70 -1.56
C LYS A 4 12.07 -14.43 -0.83
N LYS A 5 12.07 -13.39 0.00
CA LYS A 5 10.83 -12.92 0.63
C LYS A 5 9.92 -12.30 -0.42
N LYS A 6 8.64 -12.55 -0.29
CA LYS A 6 7.63 -12.00 -1.19
C LYS A 6 7.13 -10.67 -0.63
N VAL A 7 7.23 -9.63 -1.45
CA VAL A 7 6.76 -8.29 -1.10
C VAL A 7 5.65 -7.90 -2.08
N LEU A 8 4.53 -7.47 -1.55
CA LEU A 8 3.47 -6.87 -2.35
C LEU A 8 3.62 -5.36 -2.26
N ALA A 9 3.82 -4.70 -3.40
CA ALA A 9 3.86 -3.24 -3.45
C ALA A 9 2.50 -2.72 -3.89
N ILE A 10 1.89 -1.87 -3.07
CA ILE A 10 0.60 -1.26 -3.36
C ILE A 10 0.84 0.19 -3.75
N ILE A 11 0.36 0.58 -4.93
CA ILE A 11 0.50 1.94 -5.43
C ILE A 11 -0.74 2.74 -5.08
N GLY A 12 -0.56 3.84 -4.36
CA GLY A 12 -1.66 4.69 -3.89
C GLY A 12 -2.20 5.68 -4.92
N SER A 13 -1.60 5.75 -6.10
CA SER A 13 -2.07 6.62 -7.17
C SER A 13 -2.82 5.80 -8.21
N THR A 14 -3.93 6.35 -8.71
CA THR A 14 -4.69 5.71 -9.79
C THR A 14 -4.26 6.20 -11.18
N ARG A 15 -3.31 7.13 -11.24
CA ARG A 15 -2.78 7.62 -12.52
C ARG A 15 -1.97 6.54 -13.22
N ALA A 16 -2.22 6.37 -14.52
CA ALA A 16 -1.35 5.56 -15.36
C ALA A 16 0.05 6.20 -15.38
N ASN A 17 1.08 5.41 -15.21
CA ASN A 17 2.47 5.87 -15.24
C ASN A 17 2.77 6.98 -14.22
N SER A 18 2.27 6.82 -12.99
CA SER A 18 2.53 7.78 -11.90
C SER A 18 4.00 7.76 -11.46
N SER A 19 4.43 8.85 -10.82
CA SER A 19 5.77 8.93 -10.21
C SER A 19 5.97 7.83 -9.17
N ASN A 20 4.91 7.53 -8.41
CA ASN A 20 4.95 6.47 -7.40
C ASN A 20 5.16 5.10 -8.02
N LEU A 21 4.50 4.82 -9.14
CA LEU A 21 4.70 3.56 -9.85
C LEU A 21 6.13 3.44 -10.37
N ARG A 22 6.66 4.51 -10.95
CA ARG A 22 8.05 4.52 -11.45
C ARG A 22 9.05 4.29 -10.33
N LEU A 23 8.82 4.92 -9.18
CA LEU A 23 9.67 4.74 -8.01
C LEU A 23 9.66 3.28 -7.53
N VAL A 24 8.49 2.68 -7.43
CA VAL A 24 8.36 1.29 -7.00
C VAL A 24 9.02 0.33 -8.00
N LYS A 25 8.89 0.59 -9.30
CA LYS A 25 9.57 -0.23 -10.31
C LYS A 25 11.09 -0.14 -10.17
N CYS A 26 11.60 1.03 -9.83
CA CYS A 26 13.02 1.21 -9.55
C CYS A 26 13.46 0.40 -8.32
N ILE A 27 12.68 0.46 -7.25
CA ILE A 27 12.95 -0.31 -6.04
C ILE A 27 12.89 -1.81 -6.32
N GLN A 28 11.90 -2.24 -7.09
CA GLN A 28 11.75 -3.64 -7.51
C GLN A 28 13.04 -4.13 -8.21
N HIS A 29 13.55 -3.32 -9.14
CA HIS A 29 14.77 -3.64 -9.85
C HIS A 29 15.98 -3.69 -8.91
N MET A 30 16.11 -2.71 -8.03
CA MET A 30 17.25 -2.60 -7.12
C MET A 30 17.28 -3.71 -6.08
N THR A 31 16.15 -4.32 -5.76
CA THR A 31 16.03 -5.34 -4.70
C THR A 31 15.77 -6.74 -5.27
N ALA A 32 15.92 -6.92 -6.56
CA ALA A 32 15.53 -8.17 -7.25
C ALA A 32 16.28 -9.39 -6.75
N ASP A 33 17.49 -9.22 -6.21
CA ASP A 33 18.28 -10.32 -5.64
C ASP A 33 17.85 -10.69 -4.23
N VAL A 34 17.05 -9.85 -3.55
CA VAL A 34 16.62 -10.05 -2.16
C VAL A 34 15.14 -10.36 -2.08
N PHE A 35 14.33 -9.65 -2.85
CA PHE A 35 12.86 -9.75 -2.79
C PHE A 35 12.26 -10.20 -4.11
N GLU A 36 11.20 -10.99 -4.02
CA GLU A 36 10.26 -11.20 -5.11
C GLU A 36 9.12 -10.20 -4.91
N MET A 37 9.19 -9.09 -5.65
CA MET A 37 8.22 -8.00 -5.51
C MET A 37 7.17 -8.04 -6.60
N ASN A 38 5.90 -8.11 -6.21
CA ASN A 38 4.77 -7.99 -7.12
C ASN A 38 4.11 -6.63 -6.89
N ILE A 39 3.69 -5.97 -7.96
CA ILE A 39 3.11 -4.64 -7.89
C ILE A 39 1.60 -4.73 -8.09
N PHE A 40 0.84 -4.23 -7.12
CA PHE A 40 -0.61 -4.07 -7.24
C PHE A 40 -0.92 -2.61 -7.56
N ASN A 41 -1.29 -2.36 -8.80
CA ASN A 41 -1.56 -1.01 -9.30
C ASN A 41 -3.00 -0.88 -9.76
N GLU A 42 -3.92 -1.53 -9.05
CA GLU A 42 -5.32 -1.66 -9.45
C GLU A 42 -6.29 -1.30 -8.32
N ILE A 43 -5.89 -0.42 -7.40
CA ILE A 43 -6.78 -0.03 -6.29
C ILE A 43 -8.03 0.67 -6.77
N ASP A 44 -8.00 1.27 -7.97
CA ASP A 44 -9.17 1.91 -8.58
C ASP A 44 -10.23 0.91 -9.04
N THR A 45 -9.88 -0.38 -9.11
CA THR A 45 -10.84 -1.44 -9.47
C THR A 45 -11.62 -1.96 -8.27
N LEU A 46 -11.20 -1.61 -7.05
CA LEU A 46 -11.87 -2.08 -5.84
C LEU A 46 -13.16 -1.28 -5.63
N PRO A 47 -14.29 -1.96 -5.32
CA PRO A 47 -15.53 -1.24 -5.03
C PRO A 47 -15.39 -0.40 -3.77
N HIS A 48 -16.24 0.60 -3.62
CA HIS A 48 -16.28 1.39 -2.41
C HIS A 48 -16.60 0.49 -1.22
N PHE A 49 -15.85 0.66 -0.12
CA PHE A 49 -16.09 -0.11 1.08
C PHE A 49 -17.52 0.11 1.58
N ASN A 50 -18.19 -0.99 1.84
CA ASN A 50 -19.53 -1.00 2.39
C ASN A 50 -19.60 -2.19 3.35
N PRO A 51 -19.82 -1.94 4.65
CA PRO A 51 -19.91 -3.02 5.63
C PRO A 51 -20.96 -4.09 5.29
N ASP A 52 -22.03 -3.70 4.59
CA ASP A 52 -23.06 -4.66 4.17
C ASP A 52 -22.53 -5.69 3.18
N LEU A 53 -21.48 -5.35 2.44
CA LEU A 53 -20.86 -6.26 1.49
C LEU A 53 -19.70 -7.05 2.11
N ASP A 54 -19.25 -6.66 3.30
CA ASP A 54 -18.13 -7.29 3.98
C ASP A 54 -18.64 -8.34 4.99
N LYS A 55 -19.26 -9.36 4.46
CA LYS A 55 -19.83 -10.47 5.23
C LYS A 55 -19.26 -11.79 4.70
N GLU A 56 -20.08 -12.82 4.60
CA GLU A 56 -19.63 -14.16 4.21
C GLU A 56 -19.04 -14.21 2.78
N ASN A 57 -19.59 -13.40 1.88
CA ASN A 57 -19.18 -13.39 0.47
C ASN A 57 -18.84 -11.99 0.01
N PRO A 58 -17.65 -11.46 0.37
CA PRO A 58 -17.22 -10.15 -0.13
C PRO A 58 -17.06 -10.18 -1.66
N PRO A 59 -17.03 -9.01 -2.32
CA PRO A 59 -16.76 -8.97 -3.76
C PRO A 59 -15.47 -9.71 -4.12
N GLU A 60 -15.46 -10.35 -5.29
CA GLU A 60 -14.33 -11.17 -5.73
C GLU A 60 -13.01 -10.38 -5.76
N SER A 61 -13.06 -9.13 -6.23
CA SER A 61 -11.87 -8.28 -6.27
C SER A 61 -11.29 -8.04 -4.88
N ILE A 62 -12.13 -7.97 -3.87
CA ILE A 62 -11.69 -7.81 -2.47
C ILE A 62 -11.08 -9.10 -1.94
N VAL A 63 -11.70 -10.24 -2.24
CA VAL A 63 -11.16 -11.54 -1.85
C VAL A 63 -9.75 -11.71 -2.44
N ASN A 64 -9.58 -11.38 -3.71
CA ASN A 64 -8.29 -11.48 -4.38
C ASN A 64 -7.27 -10.52 -3.80
N PHE A 65 -7.67 -9.28 -3.53
CA PHE A 65 -6.80 -8.26 -2.93
C PHE A 65 -6.30 -8.70 -1.55
N ARG A 66 -7.21 -9.15 -0.70
CA ARG A 66 -6.87 -9.65 0.64
C ARG A 66 -5.94 -10.85 0.58
N LYS A 67 -6.14 -11.74 -0.40
CA LYS A 67 -5.29 -12.91 -0.59
C LYS A 67 -3.86 -12.51 -0.94
N LEU A 68 -3.69 -11.53 -1.84
CA LEU A 68 -2.36 -11.03 -2.19
C LEU A 68 -1.61 -10.53 -0.96
N ILE A 69 -2.29 -9.78 -0.09
CA ILE A 69 -1.69 -9.27 1.14
C ILE A 69 -1.36 -10.42 2.09
N SER A 70 -2.30 -11.32 2.28
CA SER A 70 -2.13 -12.44 3.21
C SER A 70 -0.95 -13.34 2.81
N GLU A 71 -0.75 -13.57 1.53
CA GLU A 71 0.33 -14.43 1.03
C GLU A 71 1.69 -13.74 0.98
N ALA A 72 1.74 -12.42 1.10
CA ALA A 72 3.00 -11.68 1.09
C ALA A 72 3.69 -11.76 2.45
N ASP A 73 5.01 -11.83 2.44
CA ASP A 73 5.82 -11.75 3.67
C ASP A 73 5.87 -10.32 4.20
N GLY A 74 5.75 -9.33 3.33
CA GLY A 74 5.69 -7.93 3.68
C GLY A 74 4.98 -7.12 2.61
N VAL A 75 4.59 -5.91 2.95
CA VAL A 75 3.88 -5.01 2.03
C VAL A 75 4.61 -3.67 1.98
N LEU A 76 4.81 -3.17 0.77
CA LEU A 76 5.31 -1.82 0.55
C LEU A 76 4.16 -0.97 0.02
N ILE A 77 3.87 0.14 0.71
CA ILE A 77 2.85 1.09 0.24
C ILE A 77 3.58 2.35 -0.23
N CYS A 78 3.34 2.75 -1.47
CA CYS A 78 3.91 3.97 -2.03
C CYS A 78 2.77 4.84 -2.55
N THR A 79 2.63 6.04 -1.99
CA THR A 79 1.44 6.88 -2.21
C THR A 79 1.82 8.35 -2.35
N PRO A 80 1.08 9.10 -3.19
CA PRO A 80 1.12 10.56 -3.11
C PRO A 80 0.24 11.04 -1.95
N GLU A 81 0.24 12.36 -1.74
CA GLU A 81 -0.68 13.03 -0.82
C GLU A 81 -1.71 13.79 -1.65
N TYR A 82 -2.99 13.60 -1.35
CA TYR A 82 -4.08 14.36 -1.95
C TYR A 82 -4.89 15.03 -0.84
N VAL A 83 -5.09 16.33 -0.96
CA VAL A 83 -5.88 17.12 0.01
C VAL A 83 -5.36 16.88 1.44
N PHE A 84 -4.03 16.92 1.59
CA PHE A 84 -3.31 16.76 2.87
C PHE A 84 -3.55 15.42 3.58
N THR A 85 -3.92 14.37 2.84
CA THR A 85 -4.11 13.04 3.41
C THR A 85 -3.84 11.96 2.35
N LEU A 86 -4.26 10.73 2.63
CA LEU A 86 -4.18 9.62 1.67
C LEU A 86 -5.11 9.87 0.49
N PRO A 87 -4.75 9.41 -0.71
CA PRO A 87 -5.74 9.32 -1.79
C PRO A 87 -6.94 8.48 -1.35
N GLY A 88 -8.12 8.90 -1.78
CA GLY A 88 -9.37 8.20 -1.43
C GLY A 88 -9.36 6.73 -1.80
N SER A 89 -8.81 6.39 -2.98
CA SER A 89 -8.73 5.00 -3.44
C SER A 89 -7.86 4.13 -2.53
N LEU A 90 -6.76 4.69 -2.02
CA LEU A 90 -5.89 3.96 -1.09
C LEU A 90 -6.58 3.77 0.25
N LYS A 91 -7.20 4.84 0.78
CA LYS A 91 -7.94 4.73 2.04
C LYS A 91 -9.03 3.67 1.93
N ASN A 92 -9.75 3.66 0.80
CA ASN A 92 -10.77 2.66 0.52
C ASN A 92 -10.19 1.23 0.54
N ALA A 93 -9.05 1.02 -0.09
CA ALA A 93 -8.41 -0.29 -0.08
C ALA A 93 -8.06 -0.75 1.33
N LEU A 94 -7.55 0.17 2.16
CA LEU A 94 -7.20 -0.14 3.55
C LEU A 94 -8.45 -0.37 4.41
N GLU A 95 -9.54 0.33 4.15
CA GLU A 95 -10.81 0.09 4.85
C GLU A 95 -11.30 -1.35 4.65
N TRP A 96 -11.11 -1.92 3.47
CA TRP A 96 -11.45 -3.31 3.20
C TRP A 96 -10.60 -4.32 3.99
N CYS A 97 -9.54 -3.88 4.64
CA CYS A 97 -8.67 -4.75 5.42
C CYS A 97 -8.96 -4.71 6.92
N VAL A 98 -9.76 -3.74 7.38
CA VAL A 98 -9.98 -3.48 8.81
C VAL A 98 -10.67 -4.66 9.51
N SER A 99 -11.61 -5.33 8.84
CA SER A 99 -12.32 -6.47 9.42
C SER A 99 -11.49 -7.75 9.45
N THR A 100 -10.27 -7.71 8.94
CA THR A 100 -9.37 -8.86 8.84
C THR A 100 -8.17 -8.69 9.75
N THR A 101 -7.37 -9.74 9.87
CA THR A 101 -6.10 -9.69 10.60
C THR A 101 -4.89 -9.75 9.67
N ILE A 102 -5.09 -9.55 8.35
CA ILE A 102 -4.03 -9.76 7.37
C ILE A 102 -2.87 -8.79 7.52
N PHE A 103 -3.09 -7.60 8.08
CA PHE A 103 -2.02 -6.66 8.38
C PHE A 103 -1.47 -6.78 9.81
N SER A 104 -2.11 -7.57 10.67
CA SER A 104 -1.65 -7.68 12.06
C SER A 104 -0.25 -8.26 12.10
N GLN A 105 0.70 -7.48 12.63
CA GLN A 105 2.12 -7.82 12.70
C GLN A 105 2.79 -8.06 11.35
N LYS A 106 2.13 -7.66 10.25
CA LYS A 106 2.70 -7.75 8.91
C LYS A 106 3.77 -6.68 8.75
N PRO A 107 5.01 -7.04 8.39
CA PRO A 107 6.03 -6.04 8.11
C PRO A 107 5.63 -5.16 6.94
N VAL A 108 5.69 -3.84 7.11
CA VAL A 108 5.36 -2.91 6.04
C VAL A 108 6.45 -1.84 5.89
N GLY A 109 6.65 -1.41 4.66
CA GLY A 109 7.39 -0.22 4.33
C GLY A 109 6.43 0.82 3.80
N LEU A 110 6.58 2.07 4.21
CA LEU A 110 5.67 3.15 3.86
C LEU A 110 6.45 4.28 3.19
N ILE A 111 6.09 4.59 1.95
CA ILE A 111 6.69 5.69 1.21
C ILE A 111 5.58 6.67 0.82
N THR A 112 5.74 7.93 1.19
CA THR A 112 4.92 9.00 0.68
C THR A 112 5.78 9.87 -0.22
N ALA A 113 5.41 9.98 -1.49
CA ALA A 113 6.15 10.76 -2.49
C ALA A 113 5.18 11.72 -3.16
N SER A 114 5.33 13.02 -2.88
CA SER A 114 4.37 14.04 -3.29
C SER A 114 5.03 15.41 -3.29
N ALA A 115 4.29 16.44 -3.68
CA ALA A 115 4.80 17.81 -3.65
C ALA A 115 5.17 18.24 -2.23
N ASN A 116 4.32 17.99 -1.26
CA ASN A 116 4.60 18.18 0.17
C ASN A 116 4.66 16.83 0.88
N GLY A 117 3.54 16.20 1.13
CA GLY A 117 3.45 14.83 1.62
C GLY A 117 3.45 14.65 3.13
N MET A 118 3.75 15.68 3.92
CA MET A 118 3.92 15.54 5.36
C MET A 118 2.64 15.03 6.04
N MET A 119 1.50 15.64 5.77
CA MET A 119 0.25 15.27 6.41
C MET A 119 -0.25 13.91 5.92
N GLY A 120 -0.09 13.62 4.63
CA GLY A 120 -0.41 12.31 4.07
C GLY A 120 0.43 11.21 4.69
N HIS A 121 1.71 11.49 4.93
CA HIS A 121 2.62 10.53 5.55
C HIS A 121 2.23 10.23 7.00
N GLU A 122 1.85 11.26 7.75
CA GLU A 122 1.34 11.08 9.11
C GLU A 122 0.04 10.28 9.12
N SER A 123 -0.87 10.58 8.19
CA SER A 123 -2.14 9.87 8.07
C SER A 123 -1.93 8.40 7.72
N LEU A 124 -1.02 8.11 6.80
CA LEU A 124 -0.69 6.74 6.42
C LEU A 124 -0.18 5.95 7.61
N GLN A 125 0.75 6.53 8.37
CA GLN A 125 1.29 5.86 9.55
C GLN A 125 0.21 5.60 10.59
N LEU A 126 -0.69 6.57 10.81
CA LEU A 126 -1.79 6.39 11.77
C LEU A 126 -2.71 5.24 11.34
N VAL A 127 -3.08 5.19 10.08
CA VAL A 127 -3.93 4.10 9.56
C VAL A 127 -3.24 2.74 9.74
N MET A 128 -1.98 2.66 9.37
CA MET A 128 -1.24 1.38 9.45
C MET A 128 -1.02 0.94 10.89
N ARG A 129 -0.81 1.88 11.82
CA ARG A 129 -0.77 1.54 13.25
C ARG A 129 -2.12 1.03 13.74
N THR A 130 -3.20 1.66 13.29
CA THR A 130 -4.55 1.29 13.71
C THR A 130 -4.89 -0.16 13.31
N ILE A 131 -4.42 -0.61 12.15
CA ILE A 131 -4.64 -2.00 11.71
C ILE A 131 -3.49 -2.93 12.12
N GLU A 132 -2.63 -2.46 13.03
CA GLU A 132 -1.60 -3.24 13.71
C GLU A 132 -0.48 -3.74 12.81
N ALA A 133 -0.19 -3.05 11.71
CA ALA A 133 0.96 -3.37 10.87
C ALA A 133 2.26 -3.11 11.64
N LYS A 134 3.31 -3.83 11.27
CA LYS A 134 4.61 -3.73 11.92
C LYS A 134 5.53 -2.85 11.08
N PHE A 135 5.90 -1.69 11.62
CA PHE A 135 6.86 -0.80 10.97
C PHE A 135 7.55 0.08 12.00
N ALA A 136 8.67 0.66 11.60
CA ALA A 136 9.44 1.58 12.42
C ALA A 136 9.85 2.78 11.57
N GLU A 137 10.47 3.77 12.17
CA GLU A 137 10.89 4.98 11.45
C GLU A 137 11.77 4.65 10.24
N ASP A 138 12.65 3.67 10.37
CA ASP A 138 13.57 3.28 9.30
C ASP A 138 12.91 2.50 8.16
N THR A 139 11.64 2.12 8.30
CA THR A 139 10.87 1.54 7.20
C THR A 139 9.82 2.50 6.67
N THR A 140 9.96 3.78 6.96
CA THR A 140 9.12 4.85 6.41
C THR A 140 9.99 5.88 5.71
N LEU A 141 9.49 6.47 4.64
CA LEU A 141 10.22 7.45 3.86
C LEU A 141 9.26 8.50 3.31
N LEU A 142 9.56 9.77 3.59
CA LEU A 142 8.84 10.89 3.00
C LEU A 142 9.73 11.54 1.94
N ILE A 143 9.25 11.58 0.71
CA ILE A 143 9.92 12.27 -0.40
C ILE A 143 9.06 13.45 -0.81
N SER A 144 9.52 14.66 -0.48
CA SER A 144 8.86 15.90 -0.87
C SER A 144 9.43 16.44 -2.18
N GLY A 145 8.72 17.36 -2.81
CA GLY A 145 9.19 18.01 -4.02
C GLY A 145 8.93 17.23 -5.30
N ILE A 146 8.16 16.16 -5.23
CA ILE A 146 7.73 15.42 -6.42
C ILE A 146 6.56 16.17 -7.06
N SER A 147 6.74 16.61 -8.31
CA SER A 147 5.64 17.29 -9.01
C SER A 147 4.57 16.28 -9.40
N GLY A 148 3.32 16.71 -9.33
CA GLY A 148 2.17 15.87 -9.69
C GLY A 148 1.95 15.69 -11.19
N LYS A 149 2.94 16.01 -11.98
CA LYS A 149 2.85 15.87 -13.43
C LYS A 149 3.10 14.45 -13.88
#